data_e6a1a06d5d22d44ed1924f26659dcf2a
#
_entry.id   e6a1a06d5d22d44ed1924f26659dcf2a
#
_cell.length_a   1.000
_cell.length_b   1.000
_cell.length_c   1.000
_cell.angle_alpha   90.00
_cell.angle_beta   90.00
_cell.angle_gamma   90.00
#
_symmetry.space_group_name_H-M   'P 1'
#
loop_
_entity.id
_entity.type
_entity.pdbx_description
1 polymer ?
#
loop_
_entity_poly.entity_id
_entity_poly.type
_entity_poly.pdbx_seq_one_letter_code
_entity_poly.pdbx_strand_id
1 'polypeptide(L)'
;RGSNPCSEYMFLDDTACNLASLNVLTFYGGGRIDTNAYVHATRLWTLTLEISVTMAQFPSKEIAQLSHDFRTLGLGYANIGGLLMNMGLGYDSAEGRALCGALTAVMTGVSYATSAEMAAELGAFPGHARNAAHMLRVIR
;
A
#
# COMPACT_ATOMS: atom_id res chain seq x y z
N ARG A 1 17.81 -2.01 -13.90
CA ARG A 1 16.81 -2.72 -13.09
C ARG A 1 17.30 -2.77 -11.66
N GLY A 2 16.52 -2.30 -10.74
CA GLY A 2 16.88 -2.22 -9.34
C GLY A 2 15.67 -2.22 -8.45
N SER A 3 15.89 -2.19 -7.14
CA SER A 3 14.83 -2.00 -6.17
C SER A 3 14.79 -0.56 -5.69
N ASN A 4 13.68 -0.16 -5.06
CA ASN A 4 13.65 1.00 -4.21
C ASN A 4 14.51 0.78 -2.94
N PRO A 5 14.78 1.83 -2.12
CA PRO A 5 15.70 1.74 -0.99
C PRO A 5 15.39 0.62 0.01
N CYS A 6 14.11 0.34 0.27
CA CYS A 6 13.69 -0.69 1.21
C CYS A 6 13.45 -2.06 0.58
N SER A 7 13.66 -2.21 -0.72
CA SER A 7 13.55 -3.46 -1.50
C SER A 7 12.15 -4.10 -1.53
N GLU A 8 11.11 -3.35 -1.24
CA GLU A 8 9.73 -3.82 -1.31
C GLU A 8 9.19 -3.89 -2.74
N TYR A 9 9.85 -3.20 -3.68
CA TYR A 9 9.44 -3.17 -5.07
C TYR A 9 10.63 -3.31 -6.02
N MET A 10 10.58 -4.32 -6.90
CA MET A 10 11.54 -4.48 -7.99
C MET A 10 11.04 -3.70 -9.19
N PHE A 11 11.56 -2.50 -9.38
CA PHE A 11 11.11 -1.58 -10.42
C PHE A 11 11.25 -2.17 -11.83
N LEU A 12 10.25 -1.89 -12.64
CA LEU A 12 10.40 -1.84 -14.08
C LEU A 12 11.17 -0.57 -14.43
N ASP A 13 12.04 -0.66 -15.45
CA ASP A 13 12.75 0.53 -15.93
C ASP A 13 11.72 1.61 -16.35
N ASP A 14 12.06 2.87 -16.13
CA ASP A 14 11.25 4.04 -16.48
C ASP A 14 9.85 4.05 -15.80
N THR A 15 9.74 3.53 -14.58
CA THR A 15 8.52 3.63 -13.76
C THR A 15 8.78 4.37 -12.46
N ALA A 16 7.72 4.90 -11.88
CA ALA A 16 7.73 5.51 -10.55
C ALA A 16 6.76 4.79 -9.61
N CYS A 17 6.97 4.96 -8.31
CA CYS A 17 6.08 4.50 -7.27
C CYS A 17 5.76 5.67 -6.33
N ASN A 18 4.49 6.02 -6.22
CA ASN A 18 4.04 6.99 -5.22
C ASN A 18 3.95 6.33 -3.86
N LEU A 19 4.36 7.05 -2.82
CA LEU A 19 4.46 6.51 -1.47
C LEU A 19 3.61 7.29 -0.47
N ALA A 20 2.97 6.55 0.43
CA ALA A 20 2.34 7.09 1.63
C ALA A 20 2.50 6.10 2.80
N SER A 21 2.44 6.61 4.03
CA SER A 21 2.49 5.78 5.23
C SER A 21 1.49 6.28 6.27
N LEU A 22 0.71 5.36 6.82
CA LEU A 22 -0.21 5.63 7.92
C LEU A 22 0.53 5.53 9.26
N ASN A 23 0.38 6.51 10.12
CA ASN A 23 0.87 6.42 11.49
C ASN A 23 -0.08 5.52 12.32
N VAL A 24 0.31 4.26 12.54
CA VAL A 24 -0.60 3.28 13.18
C VAL A 24 -0.93 3.61 14.63
N LEU A 25 -0.10 4.38 15.33
CA LEU A 25 -0.38 4.80 16.70
C LEU A 25 -1.62 5.70 16.79
N THR A 26 -1.96 6.44 15.75
CA THR A 26 -3.14 7.32 15.74
C THR A 26 -4.47 6.55 15.78
N PHE A 27 -4.45 5.27 15.44
CA PHE A 27 -5.63 4.40 15.51
C PHE A 27 -5.77 3.64 16.84
N TYR A 28 -4.84 3.87 17.79
CA TYR A 28 -4.88 3.20 19.09
C TYR A 28 -5.36 4.14 20.19
N GLY A 29 -6.39 3.74 20.89
CA GLY A 29 -6.94 4.49 22.02
C GLY A 29 -7.88 3.64 22.87
N GLY A 30 -7.96 3.95 24.17
CA GLY A 30 -8.82 3.20 25.08
C GLY A 30 -8.49 1.69 25.17
N GLY A 31 -7.22 1.31 24.99
CA GLY A 31 -6.76 -0.07 25.07
C GLY A 31 -7.05 -0.92 23.81
N ARG A 32 -7.51 -0.31 22.72
CA ARG A 32 -7.86 -1.03 21.49
C ARG A 32 -7.47 -0.26 20.24
N ILE A 33 -7.33 -0.98 19.14
CA ILE A 33 -7.15 -0.40 17.81
C ILE A 33 -8.52 -0.16 17.18
N ASP A 34 -8.74 1.06 16.67
CA ASP A 34 -9.90 1.37 15.84
C ASP A 34 -9.68 0.82 14.42
N THR A 35 -10.10 -0.41 14.21
CA THR A 35 -9.96 -1.10 12.93
C THR A 35 -10.80 -0.47 11.83
N ASN A 36 -11.95 0.13 12.17
CA ASN A 36 -12.79 0.79 11.18
C ASN A 36 -12.13 2.07 10.65
N ALA A 37 -11.57 2.88 11.54
CA ALA A 37 -10.80 4.07 11.13
C ALA A 37 -9.57 3.67 10.31
N TYR A 38 -8.87 2.60 10.69
CA TYR A 38 -7.70 2.11 9.94
C TYR A 38 -8.07 1.62 8.53
N VAL A 39 -9.14 0.84 8.40
CA VAL A 39 -9.69 0.41 7.09
C VAL A 39 -10.09 1.60 6.24
N HIS A 40 -10.83 2.57 6.83
CA HIS A 40 -11.25 3.78 6.13
C HIS A 40 -10.07 4.60 5.63
N ALA A 41 -9.06 4.83 6.48
CA ALA A 41 -7.85 5.56 6.10
C ALA A 41 -7.07 4.82 5.00
N THR A 42 -6.97 3.50 5.05
CA THR A 42 -6.34 2.68 4.01
C THR A 42 -7.04 2.86 2.66
N ARG A 43 -8.38 2.83 2.64
CA ARG A 43 -9.16 3.10 1.42
C ARG A 43 -8.89 4.50 0.87
N LEU A 44 -8.98 5.52 1.70
CA LEU A 44 -8.75 6.93 1.30
C LEU A 44 -7.35 7.12 0.72
N TRP A 45 -6.32 6.57 1.36
CA TRP A 45 -4.95 6.70 0.88
C TRP A 45 -4.68 5.90 -0.39
N THR A 46 -5.33 4.76 -0.58
CA THR A 46 -5.27 4.03 -1.86
C THR A 46 -5.84 4.88 -3.00
N LEU A 47 -7.00 5.50 -2.79
CA LEU A 47 -7.60 6.44 -3.75
C LEU A 47 -6.70 7.66 -3.99
N THR A 48 -6.16 8.25 -2.93
CA THR A 48 -5.27 9.43 -3.02
C THR A 48 -4.00 9.11 -3.83
N LEU A 49 -3.40 7.95 -3.61
CA LEU A 49 -2.23 7.53 -4.36
C LEU A 49 -2.55 7.32 -5.84
N GLU A 50 -3.69 6.70 -6.18
CA GLU A 50 -4.15 6.55 -7.56
C GLU A 50 -4.36 7.90 -8.25
N ILE A 51 -5.03 8.84 -7.59
CA ILE A 51 -5.23 10.20 -8.09
C ILE A 51 -3.88 10.89 -8.31
N SER A 52 -2.95 10.75 -7.37
CA SER A 52 -1.64 11.40 -7.45
C SER A 52 -0.79 10.85 -8.61
N VAL A 53 -0.87 9.57 -8.93
CA VAL A 53 -0.20 9.01 -10.13
C VAL A 53 -0.77 9.62 -11.40
N THR A 54 -2.09 9.71 -11.50
CA THR A 54 -2.75 10.25 -12.72
C THR A 54 -2.52 11.74 -12.91
N MET A 55 -2.29 12.50 -11.84
CA MET A 55 -2.06 13.94 -11.85
C MET A 55 -0.58 14.33 -11.80
N ALA A 56 0.33 13.37 -11.62
CA ALA A 56 1.76 13.64 -11.48
C ALA A 56 2.38 14.16 -12.78
N GLN A 57 3.38 15.02 -12.62
CA GLN A 57 4.28 15.40 -13.71
C GLN A 57 5.57 14.58 -13.59
N PHE A 58 5.99 13.98 -14.69
CA PHE A 58 7.17 13.14 -14.74
C PHE A 58 8.28 13.81 -15.58
N PRO A 59 9.57 13.48 -15.31
CA PRO A 59 10.68 14.14 -15.97
C PRO A 59 10.83 13.79 -17.47
N SER A 60 10.24 12.67 -17.91
CA SER A 60 10.23 12.31 -19.34
C SER A 60 8.88 11.69 -19.74
N LYS A 61 8.63 11.63 -21.04
CA LYS A 61 7.40 11.02 -21.59
C LYS A 61 7.37 9.51 -21.37
N GLU A 62 8.50 8.86 -21.44
CA GLU A 62 8.65 7.41 -21.23
C GLU A 62 8.27 7.06 -19.78
N ILE A 63 8.79 7.82 -18.81
CA ILE A 63 8.46 7.63 -17.40
C ILE A 63 6.97 7.92 -17.14
N ALA A 64 6.42 8.97 -17.74
CA ALA A 64 5.00 9.27 -17.62
C ALA A 64 4.12 8.14 -18.15
N GLN A 65 4.44 7.63 -19.35
CA GLN A 65 3.67 6.55 -19.98
C GLN A 65 3.73 5.26 -19.17
N LEU A 66 4.93 4.80 -18.80
CA LEU A 66 5.07 3.54 -18.06
C LEU A 66 4.54 3.62 -16.62
N SER A 67 4.69 4.78 -15.97
CA SER A 67 4.09 4.99 -14.65
C SER A 67 2.56 4.98 -14.71
N HIS A 68 1.96 5.52 -15.77
CA HIS A 68 0.51 5.42 -16.02
C HIS A 68 0.08 3.99 -16.35
N ASP A 69 0.87 3.26 -17.15
CA ASP A 69 0.53 1.91 -17.60
C ASP A 69 0.56 0.88 -16.46
N PHE A 70 1.41 1.06 -15.47
CA PHE A 70 1.57 0.11 -14.37
C PHE A 70 1.03 0.63 -13.03
N ARG A 71 0.93 1.94 -12.83
CA ARG A 71 0.31 2.61 -11.67
C ARG A 71 0.72 2.04 -10.32
N THR A 72 2.02 1.90 -10.09
CA THR A 72 2.54 1.35 -8.84
C THR A 72 2.26 2.27 -7.68
N LEU A 73 1.51 1.78 -6.68
CA LEU A 73 1.16 2.49 -5.46
C LEU A 73 1.88 1.85 -4.28
N GLY A 74 2.58 2.66 -3.49
CA GLY A 74 3.27 2.21 -2.28
C GLY A 74 2.57 2.74 -1.04
N LEU A 75 1.72 1.93 -0.41
CA LEU A 75 1.07 2.25 0.85
C LEU A 75 1.64 1.39 1.97
N GLY A 76 2.13 2.04 3.00
CA GLY A 76 2.68 1.39 4.17
C GLY A 76 2.20 2.00 5.49
N TYR A 77 2.86 1.65 6.56
CA TYR A 77 2.62 2.26 7.86
C TYR A 77 3.93 2.58 8.58
N ALA A 78 3.84 3.51 9.52
CA ALA A 78 4.94 3.95 10.38
C ALA A 78 4.52 3.85 11.84
N ASN A 79 5.51 3.94 12.73
CA ASN A 79 5.33 4.05 14.18
C ASN A 79 4.78 2.77 14.85
N ILE A 80 5.05 1.59 14.25
CA ILE A 80 4.69 0.31 14.86
C ILE A 80 5.40 0.12 16.21
N GLY A 81 6.67 0.53 16.33
CA GLY A 81 7.40 0.46 17.58
C GLY A 81 6.73 1.28 18.68
N GLY A 82 6.29 2.51 18.37
CA GLY A 82 5.54 3.35 19.30
C GLY A 82 4.19 2.74 19.70
N LEU A 83 3.50 2.11 18.75
CA LEU A 83 2.26 1.38 19.05
C LEU A 83 2.51 0.24 20.04
N LEU A 84 3.51 -0.62 19.77
CA LEU A 84 3.84 -1.75 20.63
C LEU A 84 4.24 -1.28 22.04
N MET A 85 5.04 -0.22 22.15
CA MET A 85 5.41 0.37 23.44
C MET A 85 4.19 0.87 24.22
N ASN A 86 3.23 1.52 23.53
CA ASN A 86 1.98 1.96 24.16
C ASN A 86 1.09 0.78 24.64
N MET A 87 1.17 -0.34 23.95
CA MET A 87 0.45 -1.57 24.31
C MET A 87 1.18 -2.39 25.37
N GLY A 88 2.40 -2.01 25.75
CA GLY A 88 3.25 -2.78 26.66
C GLY A 88 3.78 -4.08 26.07
N LEU A 89 3.87 -4.16 24.73
CA LEU A 89 4.36 -5.34 24.02
C LEU A 89 5.84 -5.19 23.66
N GLY A 90 6.61 -6.25 23.85
CA GLY A 90 8.00 -6.29 23.37
C GLY A 90 8.05 -6.27 21.86
N TYR A 91 8.99 -5.51 21.28
CA TYR A 91 9.14 -5.39 19.83
C TYR A 91 9.34 -6.75 19.14
N ASP A 92 10.11 -7.65 19.75
CA ASP A 92 10.35 -9.02 19.25
C ASP A 92 9.48 -10.09 19.95
N SER A 93 8.36 -9.72 20.56
CA SER A 93 7.43 -10.67 21.13
C SER A 93 6.58 -11.37 20.06
N ALA A 94 6.04 -12.52 20.38
CA ALA A 94 5.11 -13.24 19.49
C ALA A 94 3.86 -12.41 19.18
N GLU A 95 3.34 -11.71 20.20
CA GLU A 95 2.19 -10.83 20.13
C GLU A 95 2.49 -9.61 19.24
N GLY A 96 3.67 -9.00 19.40
CA GLY A 96 4.10 -7.88 18.56
C GLY A 96 4.21 -8.27 17.09
N ARG A 97 4.80 -9.42 16.79
CA ARG A 97 4.88 -9.94 15.42
C ARG A 97 3.50 -10.28 14.84
N ALA A 98 2.62 -10.88 15.66
CA ALA A 98 1.25 -11.19 15.24
C ALA A 98 0.45 -9.92 14.92
N LEU A 99 0.61 -8.86 15.74
CA LEU A 99 -0.02 -7.57 15.48
C LEU A 99 0.47 -6.93 14.19
N CYS A 100 1.79 -6.92 13.95
CA CYS A 100 2.36 -6.47 12.68
C CYS A 100 1.77 -7.22 11.49
N GLY A 101 1.71 -8.55 11.57
CA GLY A 101 1.12 -9.40 10.53
C GLY A 101 -0.36 -9.06 10.29
N ALA A 102 -1.13 -8.86 11.35
CA ALA A 102 -2.55 -8.52 11.25
C ALA A 102 -2.77 -7.14 10.60
N LEU A 103 -2.03 -6.11 11.03
CA LEU A 103 -2.12 -4.77 10.44
C LEU A 103 -1.74 -4.78 8.95
N THR A 104 -0.67 -5.51 8.60
CA THR A 104 -0.23 -5.66 7.22
C THR A 104 -1.28 -6.39 6.37
N ALA A 105 -1.85 -7.47 6.87
CA ALA A 105 -2.87 -8.24 6.17
C ALA A 105 -4.13 -7.39 5.90
N VAL A 106 -4.59 -6.62 6.89
CA VAL A 106 -5.73 -5.71 6.72
C VAL A 106 -5.41 -4.64 5.68
N MET A 107 -4.27 -3.95 5.79
CA MET A 107 -3.88 -2.91 4.83
C MET A 107 -3.79 -3.46 3.41
N THR A 108 -3.11 -4.57 3.22
CA THR A 108 -2.93 -5.20 1.91
C THR A 108 -4.27 -5.63 1.31
N GLY A 109 -5.09 -6.33 2.09
CA GLY A 109 -6.40 -6.79 1.64
C GLY A 109 -7.33 -5.65 1.26
N VAL A 110 -7.41 -4.60 2.09
CA VAL A 110 -8.24 -3.42 1.84
C VAL A 110 -7.73 -2.65 0.62
N SER A 111 -6.41 -2.49 0.45
CA SER A 111 -5.83 -1.79 -0.70
C SER A 111 -6.15 -2.50 -2.00
N TYR A 112 -5.98 -3.83 -2.06
CA TYR A 112 -6.32 -4.60 -3.27
C TYR A 112 -7.83 -4.63 -3.54
N ALA A 113 -8.67 -4.74 -2.50
CA ALA A 113 -10.13 -4.64 -2.67
C ALA A 113 -10.54 -3.28 -3.23
N THR A 114 -9.98 -2.18 -2.68
CA THR A 114 -10.24 -0.82 -3.17
C THR A 114 -9.76 -0.64 -4.61
N SER A 115 -8.59 -1.19 -4.95
CA SER A 115 -8.09 -1.17 -6.33
C SER A 115 -9.01 -1.92 -7.29
N ALA A 116 -9.56 -3.07 -6.87
CA ALA A 116 -10.51 -3.83 -7.67
C ALA A 116 -11.85 -3.09 -7.85
N GLU A 117 -12.35 -2.42 -6.81
CA GLU A 117 -13.54 -1.56 -6.89
C GLU A 117 -13.33 -0.41 -7.88
N MET A 118 -12.18 0.29 -7.81
CA MET A 118 -11.84 1.32 -8.80
C MET A 118 -11.79 0.76 -10.22
N ALA A 119 -11.19 -0.42 -10.39
CA ALA A 119 -11.10 -1.06 -11.70
C ALA A 119 -12.46 -1.48 -12.26
N ALA A 120 -13.43 -1.81 -11.41
CA ALA A 120 -14.80 -2.11 -11.83
C ALA A 120 -15.51 -0.88 -12.42
N GLU A 121 -15.20 0.32 -11.91
CA GLU A 121 -15.81 1.58 -12.38
C GLU A 121 -15.03 2.22 -13.55
N LEU A 122 -13.71 2.22 -13.47
CA LEU A 122 -12.83 2.98 -14.37
C LEU A 122 -12.07 2.10 -15.37
N GLY A 123 -12.17 0.79 -15.25
CA GLY A 123 -11.32 -0.15 -15.95
C GLY A 123 -9.99 -0.42 -15.22
N ALA A 124 -9.40 -1.58 -15.48
CA ALA A 124 -8.11 -1.95 -14.93
C ALA A 124 -6.97 -1.12 -15.56
N PHE A 125 -5.85 -0.98 -14.86
CA PHE A 125 -4.68 -0.30 -15.42
C PHE A 125 -4.19 -0.99 -16.71
N PRO A 126 -3.61 -0.24 -17.67
CA PRO A 126 -3.28 -0.77 -19.00
C PRO A 126 -2.40 -2.03 -18.97
N GLY A 127 -1.44 -2.11 -18.04
CA GLY A 127 -0.56 -3.27 -17.88
C GLY A 127 -1.23 -4.52 -17.27
N HIS A 128 -2.46 -4.41 -16.76
CA HIS A 128 -3.12 -5.51 -16.04
C HIS A 128 -3.29 -6.78 -16.87
N ALA A 129 -3.79 -6.66 -18.09
CA ALA A 129 -4.08 -7.83 -18.92
C ALA A 129 -2.85 -8.73 -19.12
N ARG A 130 -1.65 -8.14 -19.27
CA ARG A 130 -0.39 -8.86 -19.42
C ARG A 130 0.09 -9.53 -18.12
N ASN A 131 -0.33 -9.00 -16.97
CA ASN A 131 0.13 -9.41 -15.63
C ASN A 131 -0.93 -10.15 -14.82
N ALA A 132 -2.19 -10.22 -15.27
CA ALA A 132 -3.31 -10.72 -14.49
C ALA A 132 -3.07 -12.08 -13.85
N ALA A 133 -2.55 -13.04 -14.60
CA ALA A 133 -2.28 -14.39 -14.10
C ALA A 133 -1.21 -14.40 -12.99
N HIS A 134 -0.17 -13.57 -13.13
CA HIS A 134 0.91 -13.44 -12.15
C HIS A 134 0.43 -12.70 -10.90
N MET A 135 -0.33 -11.61 -11.05
CA MET A 135 -0.92 -10.87 -9.93
C MET A 135 -1.86 -11.76 -9.11
N LEU A 136 -2.78 -12.46 -9.76
CA LEU A 136 -3.73 -13.36 -9.07
C LEU A 136 -3.02 -14.49 -8.31
N ARG A 137 -1.90 -14.97 -8.82
CA ARG A 137 -1.09 -15.97 -8.11
C ARG A 137 -0.44 -15.42 -6.85
N VAL A 138 -0.06 -14.14 -6.85
CA VAL A 138 0.55 -13.48 -5.68
C VAL A 138 -0.48 -13.11 -4.63
N ILE A 139 -1.67 -12.67 -5.06
CA ILE A 139 -2.76 -12.24 -4.15
C ILE A 139 -3.42 -13.43 -3.45
N ARG A 140 -3.44 -14.62 -4.04
CA ARG A 140 -4.00 -15.87 -3.46
C ARG A 140 -3.06 -16.49 -2.42
#